data_286bf7628232a1d14ea7305d486aef26
#
_entry.id   286bf7628232a1d14ea7305d486aef26
#
_cell.length_a   1.000
_cell.length_b   1.000
_cell.length_c   1.000
_cell.angle_alpha   90.00
_cell.angle_beta   90.00
_cell.angle_gamma   90.00
#
_symmetry.space_group_name_H-M   'P 1'
#
loop_
_entity.id
_entity.type
_entity.pdbx_description
1 polymer ?
#
loop_
_entity_poly.entity_id
_entity_poly.type
_entity_poly.pdbx_seq_one_letter_code
_entity_poly.pdbx_strand_id
1 'polypeptide(L)'
;MFARLSIYENVDLDLADQVQKWFEATDNDRFGDLPGYRGSMTLLDRDNARLVGIGFYASSGQAQEADALLTAMPDTLAYQVPDAIRPALDMRPESVGLYEIVHRD
;
A
#
# COMPACT_ATOMS: atom_id res chain seq x y z
N MET A 1 -17.32 1.18 -6.80
CA MET A 1 -16.06 1.32 -6.04
C MET A 1 -15.08 0.26 -6.52
N PHE A 2 -13.81 0.61 -6.56
CA PHE A 2 -12.74 -0.25 -7.03
C PHE A 2 -11.69 -0.43 -5.94
N ALA A 3 -11.01 -1.57 -5.96
CA ALA A 3 -9.92 -1.87 -5.05
C ALA A 3 -8.63 -2.13 -5.84
N ARG A 4 -7.52 -1.57 -5.35
CA ARG A 4 -6.18 -1.92 -5.81
C ARG A 4 -5.56 -2.88 -4.80
N LEU A 5 -5.24 -4.09 -5.26
CA LEU A 5 -4.55 -5.07 -4.44
C LEU A 5 -3.10 -5.17 -4.84
N SER A 6 -2.21 -5.07 -3.88
CA SER A 6 -0.79 -5.35 -4.08
C SER A 6 -0.36 -6.47 -3.15
N ILE A 7 0.28 -7.49 -3.70
CA ILE A 7 0.68 -8.69 -2.95
C ILE A 7 2.20 -8.75 -2.91
N TYR A 8 2.74 -8.80 -1.68
CA TYR A 8 4.17 -8.91 -1.42
C TYR A 8 4.46 -10.28 -0.82
N GLU A 9 5.42 -11.00 -1.40
CA GLU A 9 5.84 -12.31 -0.92
C GLU A 9 7.18 -12.22 -0.20
N ASN A 10 7.45 -13.17 0.68
CA ASN A 10 8.71 -13.28 1.40
C ASN A 10 9.08 -12.00 2.15
N VAL A 11 8.10 -11.38 2.81
CA VAL A 11 8.35 -10.14 3.55
C VAL A 11 9.09 -10.42 4.85
N ASP A 12 9.94 -9.48 5.24
CA ASP A 12 10.53 -9.45 6.59
C ASP A 12 9.45 -8.98 7.56
N LEU A 13 8.99 -9.87 8.44
CA LEU A 13 7.88 -9.60 9.34
C LEU A 13 8.21 -8.48 10.34
N ASP A 14 9.45 -8.43 10.84
CA ASP A 14 9.87 -7.36 11.75
C ASP A 14 9.87 -6.01 11.03
N LEU A 15 10.34 -5.97 9.80
CA LEU A 15 10.32 -4.77 8.99
C LEU A 15 8.89 -4.32 8.69
N ALA A 16 8.00 -5.26 8.38
CA ALA A 16 6.59 -4.97 8.13
C ALA A 16 5.93 -4.33 9.36
N ASP A 17 6.20 -4.84 10.56
CA ASP A 17 5.68 -4.28 11.81
C ASP A 17 6.24 -2.88 12.06
N GLN A 18 7.52 -2.63 11.78
CA GLN A 18 8.14 -1.32 11.92
C GLN A 18 7.54 -0.30 10.96
N VAL A 19 7.31 -0.70 9.72
CA VAL A 19 6.67 0.15 8.70
C VAL A 19 5.25 0.54 9.14
N GLN A 20 4.48 -0.42 9.65
CA GLN A 20 3.12 -0.15 10.13
C GLN A 20 3.13 0.86 11.28
N LYS A 21 4.04 0.70 12.23
CA LYS A 21 4.17 1.64 13.35
C LYS A 21 4.53 3.05 12.86
N TRP A 22 5.41 3.14 11.87
CA TRP A 22 5.79 4.42 11.30
C TRP A 22 4.60 5.09 10.60
N PHE A 23 3.82 4.35 9.83
CA PHE A 23 2.61 4.88 9.19
C PHE A 23 1.60 5.38 10.21
N GLU A 24 1.37 4.63 11.29
CA GLU A 24 0.46 5.03 12.37
C GLU A 24 0.94 6.30 13.08
N ALA A 25 2.24 6.40 13.33
CA ALA A 25 2.83 7.53 14.06
C ALA A 25 2.85 8.82 13.24
N THR A 26 2.91 8.74 11.91
CA THR A 26 3.01 9.92 11.05
C THR A 26 1.66 10.48 10.64
N ASP A 27 0.56 9.89 11.07
CA ASP A 27 -0.81 10.32 10.77
C ASP A 27 -0.95 10.67 9.29
N ASN A 28 -0.97 9.66 8.48
CA ASN A 28 -0.52 9.73 7.10
C ASN A 28 -1.60 10.17 6.12
N ASP A 29 -1.76 11.46 5.93
CA ASP A 29 -2.64 12.04 4.91
C ASP A 29 -2.14 11.85 3.47
N ARG A 30 -0.96 11.23 3.29
CA ARG A 30 -0.37 11.05 1.95
C ARG A 30 -1.28 10.30 1.01
N PHE A 31 -1.98 9.31 1.52
CA PHE A 31 -2.90 8.53 0.71
C PHE A 31 -4.22 9.26 0.49
N GLY A 32 -4.58 10.18 1.40
CA GLY A 32 -5.78 10.98 1.25
C GLY A 32 -5.79 11.88 0.03
N ASP A 33 -4.61 12.24 -0.47
CA ASP A 33 -4.47 13.07 -1.67
C ASP A 33 -4.56 12.27 -2.98
N LEU A 34 -4.60 10.95 -2.91
CA LEU A 34 -4.75 10.12 -4.09
C LEU A 34 -6.15 10.27 -4.72
N PRO A 35 -6.23 10.28 -6.06
CA PRO A 35 -7.51 10.45 -6.73
C PRO A 35 -8.56 9.43 -6.29
N GLY A 36 -9.70 9.92 -5.81
CA GLY A 36 -10.83 9.08 -5.42
C GLY A 36 -10.62 8.16 -4.24
N TYR A 37 -9.58 8.40 -3.43
CA TYR A 37 -9.22 7.56 -2.28
C TYR A 37 -10.38 7.44 -1.27
N ARG A 38 -10.69 6.22 -0.85
CA ARG A 38 -11.78 5.90 0.08
C ARG A 38 -11.33 5.03 1.24
N GLY A 39 -10.05 4.97 1.50
CA GLY A 39 -9.50 4.19 2.60
C GLY A 39 -8.59 3.08 2.13
N SER A 40 -7.98 2.40 3.09
CA SER A 40 -7.06 1.30 2.80
C SER A 40 -7.08 0.29 3.93
N MET A 41 -6.53 -0.88 3.64
CA MET A 41 -6.35 -1.92 4.65
C MET A 41 -5.09 -2.71 4.30
N THR A 42 -4.39 -3.17 5.32
CA THR A 42 -3.21 -4.01 5.15
C THR A 42 -3.45 -5.33 5.86
N LEU A 43 -3.24 -6.42 5.15
CA LEU A 43 -3.38 -7.77 5.67
C LEU A 43 -2.00 -8.42 5.73
N LEU A 44 -1.71 -9.13 6.81
CA LEU A 44 -0.44 -9.82 6.97
C LEU A 44 -0.68 -11.30 7.28
N ASP A 45 -0.16 -12.17 6.42
CA ASP A 45 -0.13 -13.61 6.64
C ASP A 45 1.23 -13.94 7.24
N ARG A 46 1.28 -14.10 8.57
CA ARG A 46 2.54 -14.30 9.28
C ARG A 46 3.14 -15.67 9.02
N ASP A 47 2.30 -16.68 8.77
CA ASP A 47 2.78 -18.04 8.53
C ASP A 47 3.51 -18.17 7.19
N ASN A 48 3.07 -17.41 6.18
CA ASN A 48 3.62 -17.46 4.84
C ASN A 48 4.47 -16.23 4.48
N ALA A 49 4.67 -15.31 5.44
CA ALA A 49 5.39 -14.05 5.23
C ALA A 49 4.87 -13.29 4.00
N ARG A 50 3.55 -13.18 3.90
CA ARG A 50 2.87 -12.49 2.80
C ARG A 50 2.13 -11.26 3.31
N LEU A 51 2.26 -10.15 2.60
CA LEU A 51 1.55 -8.91 2.91
C LEU A 51 0.66 -8.53 1.73
N VAL A 52 -0.57 -8.15 2.03
CA VAL A 52 -1.52 -7.68 1.02
C VAL A 52 -1.94 -6.26 1.39
N GLY A 53 -1.66 -5.31 0.50
CA GLY A 53 -2.14 -3.95 0.61
C GLY A 53 -3.39 -3.77 -0.25
N ILE A 54 -4.44 -3.16 0.34
CA ILE A 54 -5.68 -2.89 -0.37
C ILE A 54 -6.00 -1.42 -0.25
N GLY A 55 -6.12 -0.73 -1.39
CA GLY A 55 -6.61 0.63 -1.45
C GLY A 55 -7.99 0.67 -2.09
N PHE A 56 -8.88 1.49 -1.55
CA PHE A 56 -10.25 1.65 -2.07
C PHE A 56 -10.39 2.98 -2.78
N TYR A 57 -11.00 2.96 -3.96
CA TYR A 57 -11.16 4.15 -4.82
C TYR A 57 -12.57 4.22 -5.39
N ALA A 58 -13.03 5.46 -5.64
CA ALA A 58 -14.40 5.70 -6.07
C ALA A 58 -14.70 5.17 -7.48
N SER A 59 -13.70 5.20 -8.39
CA SER A 59 -13.90 4.78 -9.78
C SER A 59 -12.68 4.05 -10.32
N SER A 60 -12.88 3.35 -11.43
CA SER A 60 -11.81 2.64 -12.14
C SER A 60 -10.70 3.59 -12.61
N GLY A 61 -11.08 4.73 -13.20
CA GLY A 61 -10.11 5.72 -13.68
C GLY A 61 -9.26 6.28 -12.54
N GLN A 62 -9.87 6.58 -11.40
CA GLN A 62 -9.17 7.07 -10.22
C GLN A 62 -8.25 6.00 -9.61
N ALA A 63 -8.68 4.73 -9.61
CA ALA A 63 -7.83 3.63 -9.17
C ALA A 63 -6.59 3.49 -10.06
N GLN A 64 -6.74 3.67 -11.37
CA GLN A 64 -5.62 3.64 -12.31
C GLN A 64 -4.64 4.80 -12.09
N GLU A 65 -5.16 6.00 -11.89
CA GLU A 65 -4.33 7.17 -11.58
C GLU A 65 -3.56 6.98 -10.28
N ALA A 66 -4.23 6.47 -9.25
CA ALA A 66 -3.60 6.18 -7.96
C ALA A 66 -2.52 5.12 -8.10
N ASP A 67 -2.75 4.08 -8.89
CA ASP A 67 -1.76 3.04 -9.15
C ASP A 67 -0.48 3.63 -9.75
N ALA A 68 -0.60 4.53 -10.72
CA ALA A 68 0.56 5.20 -11.32
C ALA A 68 1.33 6.03 -10.30
N LEU A 69 0.62 6.77 -9.45
CA LEU A 69 1.24 7.60 -8.41
C LEU A 69 1.92 6.74 -7.34
N LEU A 70 1.29 5.65 -6.92
CA LEU A 70 1.87 4.74 -5.92
C LEU A 70 3.12 4.02 -6.46
N THR A 71 3.14 3.70 -7.74
CA THR A 71 4.30 3.09 -8.37
C THR A 71 5.52 4.03 -8.33
N ALA A 72 5.30 5.33 -8.44
CA ALA A 72 6.37 6.34 -8.38
C ALA A 72 6.71 6.77 -6.95
N MET A 73 5.86 6.48 -5.97
CA MET A 73 5.97 6.99 -4.60
C MET A 73 7.27 6.60 -3.87
N PRO A 74 7.81 5.38 -4.02
CA PRO A 74 9.06 5.03 -3.36
C PRO A 74 10.20 6.01 -3.64
N ASP A 75 10.29 6.50 -4.86
CA ASP A 75 11.33 7.45 -5.24
C ASP A 75 11.14 8.81 -4.59
N THR A 76 9.88 9.24 -4.43
CA THR A 76 9.54 10.54 -3.85
C THR A 76 9.60 10.54 -2.32
N LEU A 77 9.44 9.39 -1.67
CA LEU A 77 9.41 9.26 -0.22
C LEU A 77 10.75 8.89 0.41
N ALA A 78 11.72 8.47 -0.38
CA ALA A 78 12.97 7.89 0.12
C ALA A 78 13.67 8.78 1.14
N TYR A 79 13.64 10.10 0.96
CA TYR A 79 14.28 11.06 1.85
C TYR A 79 13.53 11.31 3.16
N GLN A 80 12.27 10.91 3.25
CA GLN A 80 11.41 11.16 4.42
C GLN A 80 11.34 9.96 5.37
N VAL A 81 11.87 8.83 4.96
CA VAL A 81 11.71 7.55 5.65
C VAL A 81 12.93 7.28 6.52
N PRO A 82 12.75 6.85 7.78
CA PRO A 82 13.88 6.46 8.64
C PRO A 82 14.72 5.36 8.01
N ASP A 83 16.04 5.42 8.23
CA ASP A 83 16.99 4.45 7.66
C ASP A 83 16.65 3.01 8.04
N ALA A 84 16.12 2.80 9.26
CA ALA A 84 15.78 1.47 9.75
C ALA A 84 14.73 0.76 8.89
N ILE A 85 13.81 1.51 8.27
CA ILE A 85 12.72 0.95 7.45
C ILE A 85 12.87 1.28 5.96
N ARG A 86 13.94 1.97 5.58
CA ARG A 86 14.18 2.34 4.18
C ARG A 86 14.20 1.14 3.22
N PRO A 87 14.72 -0.04 3.61
CA PRO A 87 14.66 -1.21 2.73
C PRO A 87 13.24 -1.60 2.29
N ALA A 88 12.21 -1.22 3.07
CA ALA A 88 10.82 -1.47 2.68
C ALA A 88 10.43 -0.71 1.41
N LEU A 89 11.08 0.41 1.10
CA LEU A 89 10.81 1.18 -0.12
C LEU A 89 11.32 0.47 -1.38
N ASP A 90 12.29 -0.43 -1.22
CA ASP A 90 12.83 -1.21 -2.33
C ASP A 90 11.98 -2.43 -2.65
N MET A 91 11.03 -2.75 -1.77
CA MET A 91 10.12 -3.85 -2.00
C MET A 91 9.17 -3.53 -3.15
N ARG A 92 9.01 -4.50 -4.03
CA ARG A 92 8.04 -4.42 -5.12
C ARG A 92 7.05 -5.56 -4.97
N PRO A 93 5.76 -5.31 -5.23
CA PRO A 93 4.76 -6.38 -5.15
C PRO A 93 5.00 -7.43 -6.21
N GLU A 94 4.74 -8.69 -5.88
CA GLU A 94 4.72 -9.80 -6.85
C GLU A 94 3.60 -9.60 -7.87
N SER A 95 2.48 -9.02 -7.42
CA SER A 95 1.38 -8.72 -8.32
C SER A 95 0.61 -7.51 -7.83
N VAL A 96 0.03 -6.78 -8.77
CA VAL A 96 -0.90 -5.68 -8.53
C VAL A 96 -2.10 -5.89 -9.43
N GLY A 97 -3.30 -5.79 -8.87
CA GLY A 97 -4.53 -5.88 -9.64
C GLY A 97 -5.51 -4.80 -9.23
N LEU A 98 -6.34 -4.41 -10.19
CA LEU A 98 -7.45 -3.49 -9.96
C LEU A 98 -8.74 -4.28 -10.12
N TYR A 99 -9.62 -4.19 -9.12
CA TYR A 99 -10.83 -5.03 -9.05
C TYR A 99 -12.03 -4.15 -8.78
N GLU A 100 -13.15 -4.46 -9.45
CA GLU A 100 -14.43 -3.88 -9.09
C GLU A 100 -14.96 -4.55 -7.82
N ILE A 101 -15.43 -3.75 -6.86
CA ILE A 101 -16.06 -4.28 -5.66
C ILE A 101 -17.51 -4.53 -6.00
N VAL A 102 -17.90 -5.81 -6.15
CA VAL A 102 -19.25 -6.20 -6.52
C VAL A 102 -20.14 -6.47 -5.30
N HIS A 103 -19.53 -6.68 -4.14
CA HIS A 103 -20.25 -6.86 -2.87
C HIS A 103 -19.37 -6.45 -1.71
N ARG A 104 -19.97 -5.73 -0.77
CA ARG A 104 -19.34 -5.34 0.48
C ARG A 104 -20.39 -5.16 1.55
N ASP A 105 -20.24 -5.85 2.67
CA ASP A 105 -21.10 -5.67 3.85
C ASP A 105 -20.73 -4.42 4.65
#